data_f5e16123e08988f7b5d3c77d90b102a0
#
_entry.id   f5e16123e08988f7b5d3c77d90b102a0
#
_cell.length_a   1.000
_cell.length_b   1.000
_cell.length_c   1.000
_cell.angle_alpha   90.00
_cell.angle_beta   90.00
_cell.angle_gamma   90.00
#
_symmetry.space_group_name_H-M   'P 1'
#
loop_
_entity.id
_entity.type
_entity.pdbx_description
1 polymer ?
#
loop_
_entity_poly.entity_id
_entity_poly.type
_entity_poly.pdbx_seq_one_letter_code
_entity_poly.pdbx_strand_id
1 'polypeptide(L)'
;DTDRSRGLGDVYKRQVFDLSQTEGKELPLLNNKELIGNVSQYAKIMDAIRQIAPVPIQFGEISSETKGYYDYTNRIIMIRDGMSELHTVKTAIHELTHALLHSDKNIGKNSYVKETEAESVAYVVCNALGLDTEEYSFPYLASWSENHTPHELKNSLFIIRRTADSLINKICEKVNTQDHVNS
;
A
#
# COMPACT_ATOMS: atom_id res chain seq x y z
N ASP A 1 -47.13 16.64 -34.35
CA ASP A 1 -46.87 16.93 -32.93
C ASP A 1 -45.85 15.95 -32.39
N THR A 2 -44.64 16.43 -32.37
CA THR A 2 -43.49 15.62 -31.95
C THR A 2 -43.18 15.93 -30.51
N ASP A 3 -43.55 15.05 -29.62
CA ASP A 3 -43.13 15.06 -28.23
C ASP A 3 -41.70 14.54 -28.12
N ARG A 4 -40.76 15.46 -27.87
CA ARG A 4 -39.38 15.16 -27.53
C ARG A 4 -39.27 15.04 -26.01
N SER A 5 -39.59 13.89 -25.44
CA SER A 5 -39.20 13.58 -24.08
C SER A 5 -37.68 13.34 -24.05
N ARG A 6 -36.95 14.36 -23.61
CA ARG A 6 -35.53 14.24 -23.23
C ARG A 6 -35.44 13.28 -22.07
N GLY A 7 -34.81 12.12 -22.29
CA GLY A 7 -34.50 11.19 -21.24
C GLY A 7 -33.66 11.87 -20.16
N LEU A 8 -34.19 11.94 -18.98
CA LEU A 8 -33.47 12.21 -17.76
C LEU A 8 -32.48 11.08 -17.56
N GLY A 9 -31.20 11.43 -17.51
CA GLY A 9 -30.14 10.47 -17.29
C GLY A 9 -30.45 9.58 -16.06
N ASP A 10 -30.17 8.31 -16.21
CA ASP A 10 -30.34 7.31 -15.16
C ASP A 10 -29.57 7.75 -13.91
N VAL A 11 -30.32 8.22 -12.91
CA VAL A 11 -29.80 8.43 -11.55
C VAL A 11 -29.64 7.06 -10.94
N TYR A 12 -28.46 6.47 -10.99
CA TYR A 12 -28.14 5.28 -10.23
C TYR A 12 -28.24 5.59 -8.75
N LYS A 13 -29.34 5.22 -8.13
CA LYS A 13 -29.48 5.20 -6.68
C LYS A 13 -28.58 4.08 -6.16
N ARG A 14 -27.41 4.42 -5.65
CA ARG A 14 -26.59 3.48 -4.87
C ARG A 14 -27.25 3.33 -3.51
N GLN A 15 -27.80 2.16 -3.24
CA GLN A 15 -28.30 1.83 -1.92
C GLN A 15 -27.11 1.38 -1.07
N VAL A 16 -26.82 2.11 -0.01
CA VAL A 16 -25.78 1.78 0.96
C VAL A 16 -26.49 1.16 2.17
N PHE A 17 -26.08 -0.04 2.55
CA PHE A 17 -26.57 -0.71 3.75
C PHE A 17 -25.49 -0.66 4.83
N ASP A 18 -25.90 -0.43 6.07
CA ASP A 18 -25.05 -0.69 7.23
C ASP A 18 -24.85 -2.20 7.38
N LEU A 19 -23.67 -2.61 7.85
CA LEU A 19 -23.33 -4.02 8.02
C LEU A 19 -24.33 -4.75 8.92
N SER A 20 -24.90 -4.06 9.92
CA SER A 20 -25.94 -4.58 10.81
C SER A 20 -27.29 -4.88 10.11
N GLN A 21 -27.49 -4.38 8.89
CA GLN A 21 -28.67 -4.57 8.06
C GLN A 21 -28.53 -5.70 7.04
N THR A 22 -27.41 -6.44 7.07
CA THR A 22 -27.12 -7.53 6.15
C THR A 22 -27.16 -8.86 6.88
N GLU A 23 -27.82 -9.87 6.29
CA GLU A 23 -27.79 -11.26 6.74
C GLU A 23 -26.88 -12.06 5.79
N GLY A 24 -25.94 -12.81 6.33
CA GLY A 24 -25.04 -13.63 5.52
C GLY A 24 -23.84 -14.16 6.30
N LYS A 25 -22.89 -14.77 5.59
CA LYS A 25 -21.57 -15.08 6.17
C LYS A 25 -20.93 -13.77 6.63
N GLU A 26 -20.36 -13.80 7.83
CA GLU A 26 -19.52 -12.69 8.31
C GLU A 26 -18.54 -12.32 7.20
N LEU A 27 -18.62 -11.07 6.76
CA LEU A 27 -17.59 -10.53 5.89
C LEU A 27 -16.27 -10.66 6.63
N PRO A 28 -15.19 -11.10 5.98
CA PRO A 28 -13.88 -11.01 6.58
C PRO A 28 -13.72 -9.54 6.94
N LEU A 29 -13.78 -9.25 8.23
CA LEU A 29 -13.47 -7.93 8.76
C LEU A 29 -12.12 -7.59 8.15
N LEU A 30 -12.03 -6.49 7.43
CA LEU A 30 -10.77 -5.84 7.12
C LEU A 30 -10.15 -5.54 8.47
N ASN A 31 -9.43 -6.53 8.99
CA ASN A 31 -8.82 -6.44 10.31
C ASN A 31 -7.78 -5.35 10.21
N ASN A 32 -8.08 -4.18 10.77
CA ASN A 32 -7.08 -3.20 11.19
C ASN A 32 -6.16 -3.77 12.29
N LYS A 33 -5.98 -5.08 12.32
CA LYS A 33 -5.05 -5.73 13.23
C LYS A 33 -3.66 -5.21 12.92
N GLU A 34 -3.05 -4.67 13.93
CA GLU A 34 -1.65 -4.34 13.87
C GLU A 34 -0.86 -5.63 13.71
N LEU A 35 -0.02 -5.70 12.68
CA LEU A 35 0.92 -6.80 12.52
C LEU A 35 1.82 -6.81 13.75
N ILE A 36 1.82 -7.91 14.51
CA ILE A 36 2.62 -8.05 15.72
C ILE A 36 3.84 -8.90 15.37
N GLY A 37 5.03 -8.33 15.55
CA GLY A 37 6.28 -9.08 15.36
C GLY A 37 7.52 -8.19 15.45
N ASN A 38 8.58 -8.80 15.94
CA ASN A 38 9.92 -8.23 15.89
C ASN A 38 10.57 -8.64 14.56
N VAL A 39 11.26 -7.71 13.94
CA VAL A 39 11.94 -7.92 12.67
C VAL A 39 13.43 -8.10 12.94
N SER A 40 13.97 -9.26 12.59
CA SER A 40 15.41 -9.45 12.60
C SER A 40 16.07 -8.39 11.72
N GLN A 41 17.07 -7.70 12.27
CA GLN A 41 17.76 -6.61 11.58
C GLN A 41 16.87 -5.39 11.25
N TYR A 42 15.81 -5.13 12.04
CA TYR A 42 14.89 -4.00 11.84
C TYR A 42 15.61 -2.67 11.56
N ALA A 43 16.59 -2.33 12.39
CA ALA A 43 17.34 -1.08 12.24
C ALA A 43 18.04 -0.98 10.87
N LYS A 44 18.64 -2.07 10.38
CA LYS A 44 19.32 -2.11 9.10
C LYS A 44 18.35 -2.00 7.93
N ILE A 45 17.21 -2.70 8.01
CA ILE A 45 16.16 -2.63 6.98
C ILE A 45 15.59 -1.22 6.91
N MET A 46 15.23 -0.62 8.05
CA MET A 46 14.69 0.75 8.07
C MET A 46 15.71 1.79 7.59
N ASP A 47 16.98 1.62 7.93
CA ASP A 47 18.04 2.49 7.43
C ASP A 47 18.25 2.34 5.93
N ALA A 48 18.24 1.12 5.41
CA ALA A 48 18.25 0.85 3.97
C ALA A 48 17.07 1.51 3.25
N ILE A 49 15.84 1.39 3.80
CA ILE A 49 14.65 2.03 3.25
C ILE A 49 14.80 3.56 3.23
N ARG A 50 15.32 4.17 4.30
CA ARG A 50 15.59 5.63 4.35
C ARG A 50 16.59 6.05 3.28
N GLN A 51 17.66 5.27 3.05
CA GLN A 51 18.70 5.61 2.07
C GLN A 51 18.21 5.53 0.62
N ILE A 52 17.27 4.64 0.30
CA ILE A 52 16.73 4.49 -1.06
C ILE A 52 15.49 5.35 -1.32
N ALA A 53 14.90 5.93 -0.28
CA ALA A 53 13.71 6.75 -0.40
C ALA A 53 14.01 8.07 -1.16
N PRO A 54 13.18 8.46 -2.13
CA PRO A 54 13.36 9.71 -2.89
C PRO A 54 13.00 10.95 -2.07
N VAL A 55 12.43 10.77 -0.88
CA VAL A 55 11.97 11.81 0.04
C VAL A 55 12.25 11.39 1.49
N PRO A 56 12.37 12.34 2.44
CA PRO A 56 12.57 12.01 3.84
C PRO A 56 11.45 11.16 4.43
N ILE A 57 11.81 10.22 5.30
CA ILE A 57 10.87 9.44 6.12
C ILE A 57 10.95 9.99 7.55
N GLN A 58 9.82 10.43 8.06
CA GLN A 58 9.67 10.98 9.40
C GLN A 58 8.70 10.12 10.21
N PHE A 59 8.90 10.13 11.51
CA PHE A 59 8.02 9.48 12.47
C PHE A 59 7.31 10.54 13.30
N GLY A 60 6.08 10.27 13.71
CA GLY A 60 5.33 11.20 14.53
C GLY A 60 3.97 10.68 14.96
N GLU A 61 3.34 11.45 15.84
CA GLU A 61 1.97 11.23 16.24
C GLU A 61 1.02 11.62 15.11
N ILE A 62 0.29 10.65 14.58
CA ILE A 62 -0.77 10.83 13.60
C ILE A 62 -2.03 10.12 14.08
N SER A 63 -3.18 10.37 13.44
CA SER A 63 -4.45 9.74 13.81
C SER A 63 -4.29 8.23 14.02
N SER A 64 -4.94 7.67 15.04
CA SER A 64 -4.90 6.25 15.37
C SER A 64 -5.39 5.35 14.22
N GLU A 65 -6.20 5.87 13.32
CA GLU A 65 -6.71 5.15 12.15
C GLU A 65 -5.70 5.11 11.01
N THR A 66 -4.77 6.07 10.95
CA THR A 66 -3.76 6.19 9.90
C THR A 66 -2.45 5.56 10.38
N LYS A 67 -1.84 4.73 9.56
CA LYS A 67 -0.56 4.07 9.87
C LYS A 67 0.63 4.88 9.32
N GLY A 68 0.44 5.49 8.17
CA GLY A 68 1.39 6.36 7.49
C GLY A 68 0.72 7.05 6.31
N TYR A 69 1.42 7.99 5.72
CA TYR A 69 0.99 8.63 4.47
C TYR A 69 2.16 9.28 3.75
N TYR A 70 2.09 9.33 2.43
CA TYR A 70 2.95 10.15 1.61
C TYR A 70 2.32 11.53 1.39
N ASP A 71 2.98 12.58 1.88
CA ASP A 71 2.57 13.97 1.63
C ASP A 71 3.17 14.47 0.32
N TYR A 72 2.32 14.61 -0.68
CA TYR A 72 2.69 15.09 -2.01
C TYR A 72 3.14 16.56 -2.03
N THR A 73 2.64 17.36 -1.08
CA THR A 73 2.90 18.79 -1.03
C THR A 73 4.25 19.07 -0.41
N ASN A 74 4.50 18.46 0.75
CA ASN A 74 5.74 18.63 1.50
C ASN A 74 6.82 17.64 1.05
N ARG A 75 6.47 16.65 0.23
CA ARG A 75 7.35 15.59 -0.25
C ARG A 75 8.06 14.87 0.90
N ILE A 76 7.27 14.39 1.83
CA ILE A 76 7.72 13.59 2.97
C ILE A 76 6.85 12.33 3.11
N ILE A 77 7.42 11.30 3.68
CA ILE A 77 6.70 10.13 4.16
C ILE A 77 6.58 10.27 5.67
N MET A 78 5.34 10.22 6.18
CA MET A 78 5.06 10.19 7.62
C MET A 78 4.66 8.78 8.04
N ILE A 79 5.23 8.30 9.12
CA ILE A 79 4.92 6.99 9.71
C ILE A 79 4.51 7.21 11.16
N ARG A 80 3.45 6.52 11.59
CA ARG A 80 2.97 6.60 12.97
C ARG A 80 3.98 6.00 13.94
N ASP A 81 4.24 6.72 15.03
CA ASP A 81 5.03 6.22 16.15
C ASP A 81 4.34 5.08 16.88
N GLY A 82 5.12 4.22 17.53
CA GLY A 82 4.63 3.20 18.45
C GLY A 82 4.01 1.96 17.81
N MET A 83 4.09 1.79 16.48
CA MET A 83 3.70 0.54 15.82
C MET A 83 4.75 -0.55 16.05
N SER A 84 4.35 -1.83 15.87
CA SER A 84 5.31 -2.93 15.84
C SER A 84 6.34 -2.75 14.72
N GLU A 85 7.50 -3.36 14.87
CA GLU A 85 8.56 -3.31 13.85
C GLU A 85 8.08 -3.82 12.48
N LEU A 86 7.35 -4.93 12.48
CA LEU A 86 6.79 -5.52 11.26
C LEU A 86 5.82 -4.56 10.56
N HIS A 87 4.90 -3.96 11.32
CA HIS A 87 3.93 -3.02 10.77
C HIS A 87 4.62 -1.74 10.26
N THR A 88 5.64 -1.28 10.96
CA THR A 88 6.43 -0.11 10.57
C THR A 88 7.16 -0.33 9.25
N VAL A 89 7.85 -1.46 9.08
CA VAL A 89 8.53 -1.81 7.82
C VAL A 89 7.53 -1.91 6.67
N LYS A 90 6.43 -2.62 6.88
CA LYS A 90 5.39 -2.76 5.85
C LYS A 90 4.82 -1.40 5.44
N THR A 91 4.48 -0.55 6.41
CA THR A 91 3.97 0.80 6.14
C THR A 91 5.02 1.65 5.42
N ALA A 92 6.28 1.60 5.83
CA ALA A 92 7.36 2.34 5.18
C ALA A 92 7.51 1.95 3.69
N ILE A 93 7.43 0.68 3.35
CA ILE A 93 7.50 0.20 1.95
C ILE A 93 6.26 0.63 1.17
N HIS A 94 5.07 0.59 1.77
CA HIS A 94 3.81 1.04 1.17
C HIS A 94 3.90 2.52 0.80
N GLU A 95 4.27 3.39 1.73
CA GLU A 95 4.38 4.83 1.50
C GLU A 95 5.54 5.19 0.54
N LEU A 96 6.65 4.44 0.62
CA LEU A 96 7.74 4.55 -0.34
C LEU A 96 7.26 4.24 -1.76
N THR A 97 6.38 3.26 -1.92
CA THR A 97 5.79 2.93 -3.22
C THR A 97 4.92 4.07 -3.74
N HIS A 98 4.13 4.72 -2.89
CA HIS A 98 3.40 5.92 -3.28
C HIS A 98 4.34 7.04 -3.73
N ALA A 99 5.44 7.26 -3.02
CA ALA A 99 6.42 8.28 -3.40
C ALA A 99 7.11 7.97 -4.73
N LEU A 100 7.32 6.70 -5.07
CA LEU A 100 7.99 6.27 -6.31
C LEU A 100 7.05 6.25 -7.52
N LEU A 101 5.83 5.74 -7.34
CA LEU A 101 4.91 5.46 -8.46
C LEU A 101 3.79 6.49 -8.62
N HIS A 102 3.41 7.14 -7.54
CA HIS A 102 2.19 7.94 -7.47
C HIS A 102 2.47 9.40 -7.05
N SER A 103 3.71 9.85 -7.20
CA SER A 103 4.16 11.20 -6.78
C SER A 103 3.49 12.34 -7.54
N ASP A 104 2.94 12.08 -8.73
CA ASP A 104 2.19 13.07 -9.51
C ASP A 104 0.68 12.90 -9.29
N LYS A 105 0.04 13.94 -8.72
CA LYS A 105 -1.42 13.97 -8.50
C LYS A 105 -2.24 13.89 -9.79
N ASN A 106 -1.64 14.29 -10.92
CA ASN A 106 -2.33 14.40 -12.20
C ASN A 106 -2.27 13.14 -13.06
N ILE A 107 -1.54 12.11 -12.67
CA ILE A 107 -1.57 10.82 -13.34
C ILE A 107 -2.92 10.17 -13.04
N GLY A 108 -3.80 10.12 -14.04
CA GLY A 108 -5.22 9.73 -13.96
C GLY A 108 -5.53 8.29 -13.48
N LYS A 109 -4.68 7.71 -12.65
CA LYS A 109 -4.97 6.44 -11.99
C LYS A 109 -6.00 6.65 -10.88
N ASN A 110 -6.99 5.77 -10.86
CA ASN A 110 -7.95 5.67 -9.76
C ASN A 110 -7.20 5.44 -8.44
N SER A 111 -7.66 6.07 -7.35
CA SER A 111 -7.11 5.89 -6.00
C SER A 111 -7.00 4.41 -5.62
N TYR A 112 -8.03 3.63 -5.93
CA TYR A 112 -8.05 2.18 -5.67
C TYR A 112 -6.90 1.43 -6.35
N VAL A 113 -6.56 1.75 -7.60
CA VAL A 113 -5.43 1.14 -8.32
C VAL A 113 -4.11 1.50 -7.65
N LYS A 114 -3.95 2.75 -7.21
CA LYS A 114 -2.75 3.20 -6.51
C LYS A 114 -2.55 2.46 -5.19
N GLU A 115 -3.61 2.32 -4.40
CA GLU A 115 -3.57 1.58 -3.14
C GLU A 115 -3.24 0.10 -3.36
N THR A 116 -3.86 -0.53 -4.38
CA THR A 116 -3.58 -1.93 -4.69
C THR A 116 -2.15 -2.14 -5.17
N GLU A 117 -1.60 -1.25 -5.99
CA GLU A 117 -0.20 -1.31 -6.42
C GLU A 117 0.75 -1.16 -5.23
N ALA A 118 0.50 -0.18 -4.33
CA ALA A 118 1.32 0.05 -3.16
C ALA A 118 1.28 -1.13 -2.18
N GLU A 119 0.09 -1.66 -1.93
CA GLU A 119 -0.09 -2.82 -1.04
C GLU A 119 0.55 -4.08 -1.60
N SER A 120 0.40 -4.32 -2.91
CA SER A 120 1.01 -5.47 -3.58
C SER A 120 2.54 -5.42 -3.55
N VAL A 121 3.13 -4.25 -3.80
CA VAL A 121 4.58 -4.06 -3.71
C VAL A 121 5.05 -4.29 -2.27
N ALA A 122 4.36 -3.72 -1.28
CA ALA A 122 4.71 -3.90 0.12
C ALA A 122 4.66 -5.38 0.53
N TYR A 123 3.62 -6.11 0.11
CA TYR A 123 3.50 -7.55 0.34
C TYR A 123 4.67 -8.34 -0.24
N VAL A 124 4.96 -8.14 -1.54
CA VAL A 124 6.03 -8.87 -2.23
C VAL A 124 7.40 -8.58 -1.62
N VAL A 125 7.70 -7.31 -1.31
CA VAL A 125 8.98 -6.92 -0.70
C VAL A 125 9.11 -7.47 0.71
N CYS A 126 8.08 -7.35 1.56
CA CYS A 126 8.08 -7.92 2.91
C CYS A 126 8.30 -9.43 2.88
N ASN A 127 7.59 -10.15 2.01
CA ASN A 127 7.75 -11.59 1.88
C ASN A 127 9.17 -11.99 1.44
N ALA A 128 9.76 -11.27 0.48
CA ALA A 128 11.15 -11.49 0.05
C ALA A 128 12.18 -11.22 1.17
N LEU A 129 11.86 -10.33 2.10
CA LEU A 129 12.67 -10.06 3.31
C LEU A 129 12.39 -11.06 4.45
N GLY A 130 11.55 -12.07 4.24
CA GLY A 130 11.15 -13.04 5.26
C GLY A 130 10.15 -12.53 6.28
N LEU A 131 9.43 -11.47 5.95
CA LEU A 131 8.42 -10.83 6.81
C LEU A 131 7.03 -11.25 6.37
N ASP A 132 6.30 -11.94 7.23
CA ASP A 132 4.94 -12.39 6.94
C ASP A 132 3.92 -11.29 7.16
N THR A 133 3.26 -10.88 6.09
CA THR A 133 2.20 -9.86 6.09
C THR A 133 0.90 -10.36 5.44
N GLU A 134 0.73 -11.67 5.28
CA GLU A 134 -0.39 -12.28 4.54
C GLU A 134 -1.76 -11.88 5.10
N GLU A 135 -1.94 -11.95 6.41
CA GLU A 135 -3.21 -11.63 7.08
C GLU A 135 -3.70 -10.20 6.78
N TYR A 136 -2.76 -9.29 6.52
CA TYR A 136 -3.08 -7.89 6.27
C TYR A 136 -3.32 -7.59 4.77
N SER A 137 -2.49 -8.15 3.90
CA SER A 137 -2.46 -7.78 2.48
C SER A 137 -3.47 -8.55 1.63
N PHE A 138 -3.80 -9.78 2.01
CA PHE A 138 -4.63 -10.67 1.22
C PHE A 138 -6.03 -10.14 0.89
N PRO A 139 -6.78 -9.49 1.80
CA PRO A 139 -8.09 -8.95 1.51
C PRO A 139 -8.10 -7.88 0.40
N TYR A 140 -7.03 -7.07 0.33
CA TYR A 140 -6.88 -6.03 -0.71
C TYR A 140 -6.62 -6.65 -2.08
N LEU A 141 -5.76 -7.67 -2.15
CA LEU A 141 -5.39 -8.33 -3.39
C LEU A 141 -6.54 -9.16 -3.98
N ALA A 142 -7.33 -9.81 -3.12
CA ALA A 142 -8.47 -10.62 -3.55
C ALA A 142 -9.58 -9.79 -4.22
N SER A 143 -9.90 -8.62 -3.67
CA SER A 143 -10.94 -7.74 -4.22
C SER A 143 -10.54 -7.04 -5.52
N TRP A 144 -9.25 -6.96 -5.79
CA TRP A 144 -8.76 -6.26 -6.98
C TRP A 144 -9.07 -6.96 -8.29
N SER A 145 -8.99 -8.29 -8.33
CA SER A 145 -9.22 -9.07 -9.55
C SER A 145 -10.67 -9.02 -10.05
N GLU A 146 -11.61 -8.70 -9.17
CA GLU A 146 -13.04 -8.71 -9.50
C GLU A 146 -13.51 -7.47 -10.28
N ASN A 147 -12.77 -6.36 -10.22
CA ASN A 147 -13.24 -5.05 -10.68
C ASN A 147 -12.42 -4.44 -11.84
N HIS A 148 -11.47 -5.19 -12.41
CA HIS A 148 -10.58 -4.64 -13.45
C HIS A 148 -10.54 -5.50 -14.71
N THR A 149 -10.30 -4.84 -15.84
CA THR A 149 -10.08 -5.52 -17.12
C THR A 149 -8.75 -6.30 -17.10
N PRO A 150 -8.64 -7.40 -17.88
CA PRO A 150 -7.38 -8.15 -17.98
C PRO A 150 -6.17 -7.29 -18.42
N HIS A 151 -6.41 -6.24 -19.19
CA HIS A 151 -5.34 -5.33 -19.63
C HIS A 151 -4.84 -4.45 -18.48
N GLU A 152 -5.74 -3.89 -17.68
CA GLU A 152 -5.37 -3.09 -16.49
C GLU A 152 -4.62 -3.94 -15.47
N LEU A 153 -5.10 -5.17 -15.21
CA LEU A 153 -4.44 -6.15 -14.36
C LEU A 153 -3.01 -6.42 -14.82
N LYS A 154 -2.81 -6.69 -16.13
CA LYS A 154 -1.49 -6.98 -16.68
C LYS A 154 -0.52 -5.81 -16.54
N ASN A 155 -0.99 -4.59 -16.76
CA ASN A 155 -0.17 -3.39 -16.63
C ASN A 155 0.25 -3.17 -15.17
N SER A 156 -0.69 -3.26 -14.22
CA SER A 156 -0.36 -3.11 -12.80
C SER A 156 0.55 -4.24 -12.30
N LEU A 157 0.34 -5.49 -12.72
CA LEU A 157 1.24 -6.59 -12.37
C LEU A 157 2.67 -6.36 -12.86
N PHE A 158 2.84 -5.80 -14.06
CA PHE A 158 4.17 -5.45 -14.57
C PHE A 158 4.84 -4.36 -13.71
N ILE A 159 4.08 -3.31 -13.34
CA ILE A 159 4.56 -2.21 -12.50
C ILE A 159 4.93 -2.74 -11.10
N ILE A 160 4.04 -3.52 -10.48
CA ILE A 160 4.25 -4.13 -9.16
C ILE A 160 5.54 -4.95 -9.16
N ARG A 161 5.67 -5.88 -10.10
CA ARG A 161 6.85 -6.75 -10.20
C ARG A 161 8.13 -5.93 -10.34
N ARG A 162 8.19 -5.02 -11.31
CA ARG A 162 9.37 -4.20 -11.57
C ARG A 162 9.78 -3.37 -10.36
N THR A 163 8.80 -2.79 -9.66
CA THR A 163 9.04 -1.95 -8.48
C THR A 163 9.51 -2.81 -7.32
N ALA A 164 8.84 -3.93 -7.06
CA ALA A 164 9.25 -4.86 -6.00
C ALA A 164 10.66 -5.39 -6.22
N ASP A 165 10.99 -5.88 -7.43
CA ASP A 165 12.34 -6.35 -7.79
C ASP A 165 13.39 -5.26 -7.54
N SER A 166 13.10 -4.01 -7.93
CA SER A 166 14.03 -2.89 -7.69
C SER A 166 14.22 -2.58 -6.21
N LEU A 167 13.16 -2.59 -5.42
CA LEU A 167 13.23 -2.33 -3.98
C LEU A 167 13.96 -3.45 -3.24
N ILE A 168 13.65 -4.71 -3.52
CA ILE A 168 14.31 -5.87 -2.93
C ILE A 168 15.82 -5.79 -3.15
N ASN A 169 16.25 -5.61 -4.40
CA ASN A 169 17.66 -5.53 -4.73
C ASN A 169 18.38 -4.40 -3.99
N LYS A 170 17.79 -3.19 -3.99
CA LYS A 170 18.38 -2.03 -3.31
C LYS A 170 18.44 -2.20 -1.80
N ILE A 171 17.37 -2.73 -1.17
CA ILE A 171 17.34 -2.97 0.28
C ILE A 171 18.39 -4.02 0.65
N CYS A 172 18.42 -5.16 -0.05
CA CYS A 172 19.39 -6.21 0.21
C CYS A 172 20.83 -5.74 0.01
N GLU A 173 21.13 -4.96 -1.03
CA GLU A 173 22.44 -4.36 -1.26
C GLU A 173 22.86 -3.49 -0.07
N LYS A 174 21.98 -2.61 0.40
CA LYS A 174 22.28 -1.72 1.53
C LYS A 174 22.47 -2.48 2.84
N VAL A 175 21.63 -3.46 3.12
CA VAL A 175 21.73 -4.30 4.32
C VAL A 175 23.07 -5.05 4.33
N ASN A 176 23.44 -5.69 3.20
CA ASN A 176 24.70 -6.44 3.09
C ASN A 176 25.93 -5.52 3.22
N THR A 177 25.88 -4.32 2.68
CA THR A 177 26.99 -3.36 2.76
C THR A 177 27.25 -2.93 4.22
N GLN A 178 26.21 -2.81 5.05
CA GLN A 178 26.34 -2.48 6.47
C GLN A 178 27.02 -3.59 7.27
N ASP A 179 26.86 -4.85 6.87
CA ASP A 179 27.54 -5.99 7.53
C ASP A 179 29.04 -5.97 7.31
N HIS A 180 29.51 -5.49 6.16
CA HIS A 180 30.95 -5.41 5.84
C HIS A 180 31.68 -4.22 6.50
N VAL A 181 30.96 -3.18 6.92
CA VAL A 181 31.54 -2.00 7.60
C VAL A 181 31.72 -2.24 9.10
N ASN A 182 30.95 -3.16 9.68
CA ASN A 182 30.96 -3.48 11.10
C ASN A 182 31.74 -4.76 11.45
N SER A 183 32.43 -5.35 10.48
CA SER A 183 33.34 -6.52 10.60
C SER A 183 34.79 -6.08 10.55
#